data_a6edf77df4f2f8fc8956ed8b78f53ede
#
_entry.id   a6edf77df4f2f8fc8956ed8b78f53ede
#
_cell.length_a   1.000
_cell.length_b   1.000
_cell.length_c   1.000
_cell.angle_alpha   90.00
_cell.angle_beta   90.00
_cell.angle_gamma   90.00
#
_symmetry.space_group_name_H-M   'P 1'
#
loop_
_entity.id
_entity.type
_entity.pdbx_description
1 polymer ?
#
loop_
_entity_poly.entity_id
_entity_poly.type
_entity_poly.pdbx_seq_one_letter_code
_entity_poly.pdbx_strand_id
1 'polypeptide(L)'
;MFIHKDSVACAKSELDLFTIPPTQAAIEKGHFVEYHPLANIHDGGPVEYNVPGSGEEYMDLSSSYLHLKVKVTQKDGTSLPENEPVAPTNLFFHTLFSQIDVSLNERTISASNNTYPYRAYIETLLGYGEDAKKSLLTCEGFYRDEKLQTSDPTSSDNPALKKRWERTAKSRILDMVGHLHCDIFQQNRLLLNLVDLKIKLSRSKPEFCLMSSKTNAEYKVQLEHASLFIRKVKVSPGVTLGHAKALEKSTAKYPIDRVVCKTYSISAGSWSFMQDNVFLGPLPKRVIVTCLENAAMNGQYNLNPFLFDHYNVNFLSLYIDGQPVPSKPLELDFESGTYVRAYHRLFTGFNQDKGNYLSLDDFAKGHTLYAFDLSPDLCDGPHLNLQSQGNLRLEIKFSKAVEKTLSVLIYAEFENVIEISKSRHMLCDFPN
;
A
#
# COMPACT_ATOMS: atom_id res chain seq x y z
N MET A 1 27.39 40.38 -17.64
CA MET A 1 26.61 40.14 -18.89
C MET A 1 25.59 39.05 -18.62
N PHE A 2 24.31 39.30 -18.82
CA PHE A 2 23.28 38.27 -18.70
C PHE A 2 23.31 37.35 -19.92
N ILE A 3 23.06 36.05 -19.70
CA ILE A 3 23.02 35.05 -20.80
C ILE A 3 21.78 35.28 -21.69
N HIS A 4 20.69 35.75 -21.11
CA HIS A 4 19.46 36.10 -21.84
C HIS A 4 18.92 37.46 -21.37
N LYS A 5 18.36 38.24 -22.29
CA LYS A 5 17.88 39.60 -21.99
C LYS A 5 16.74 39.64 -20.96
N ASP A 6 15.93 38.58 -20.88
CA ASP A 6 14.80 38.48 -19.95
C ASP A 6 15.19 37.79 -18.62
N SER A 7 16.49 37.49 -18.44
CA SER A 7 16.98 36.93 -17.17
C SER A 7 17.06 38.04 -16.13
N VAL A 8 16.35 37.89 -15.03
CA VAL A 8 16.32 38.85 -13.94
C VAL A 8 17.50 38.65 -13.01
N ALA A 9 18.08 39.72 -12.52
CA ALA A 9 19.14 39.64 -11.50
C ALA A 9 18.55 39.09 -10.19
N CYS A 10 19.23 38.12 -9.59
CA CYS A 10 18.93 37.63 -8.26
C CYS A 10 20.12 37.84 -7.32
N ALA A 11 19.86 38.08 -6.03
CA ALA A 11 20.83 38.02 -4.98
C ALA A 11 21.01 36.59 -4.50
N LYS A 12 22.20 36.20 -4.11
CA LYS A 12 22.42 34.92 -3.43
C LYS A 12 21.85 34.97 -2.01
N SER A 13 21.29 33.87 -1.55
CA SER A 13 20.70 33.72 -0.20
C SER A 13 21.69 34.04 0.91
N GLU A 14 22.99 33.82 0.68
CA GLU A 14 24.06 34.10 1.63
C GLU A 14 24.28 35.62 1.85
N LEU A 15 23.76 36.47 0.97
CA LEU A 15 23.80 37.93 1.10
C LEU A 15 22.55 38.49 1.77
N ASP A 16 21.56 37.67 2.07
CA ASP A 16 20.32 38.07 2.76
C ASP A 16 20.52 38.09 4.28
N LEU A 17 21.22 39.12 4.75
CA LEU A 17 21.61 39.29 6.14
C LEU A 17 20.56 39.98 7.02
N PHE A 18 19.47 40.51 6.42
CA PHE A 18 18.53 41.39 7.07
C PHE A 18 17.11 40.81 7.14
N THR A 19 16.84 39.69 6.47
CA THR A 19 15.59 38.99 6.57
C THR A 19 15.71 37.77 7.50
N ILE A 20 14.64 37.46 8.20
CA ILE A 20 14.54 36.27 9.04
C ILE A 20 13.45 35.35 8.46
N PRO A 21 13.56 34.02 8.64
CA PRO A 21 12.50 33.12 8.21
C PRO A 21 11.14 33.49 8.82
N PRO A 22 10.03 33.36 8.09
CA PRO A 22 8.70 33.65 8.62
C PRO A 22 8.36 32.74 9.80
N THR A 23 7.65 33.29 10.78
CA THR A 23 7.20 32.53 11.96
C THR A 23 5.89 31.81 11.66
N GLN A 24 5.85 30.51 11.90
CA GLN A 24 4.64 29.69 11.82
C GLN A 24 3.73 30.02 13.03
N ALA A 25 2.56 30.60 12.80
CA ALA A 25 1.61 31.01 13.82
C ALA A 25 0.22 30.32 13.70
N ALA A 26 0.06 29.40 12.74
CA ALA A 26 -1.20 28.73 12.49
C ALA A 26 -1.44 27.53 13.43
N ILE A 27 -0.38 26.84 13.83
CA ILE A 27 -0.41 25.68 14.73
C ILE A 27 0.16 26.08 16.09
N GLU A 28 -0.63 25.96 17.15
CA GLU A 28 -0.22 26.26 18.53
C GLU A 28 0.47 25.06 19.19
N LYS A 29 -0.04 23.83 18.94
CA LYS A 29 0.43 22.61 19.59
C LYS A 29 0.13 21.39 18.73
N GLY A 30 1.05 20.43 18.71
CA GLY A 30 0.84 19.08 18.18
C GLY A 30 1.26 18.04 19.22
N HIS A 31 0.47 16.97 19.39
CA HIS A 31 0.77 15.85 20.27
C HIS A 31 0.15 14.55 19.77
N PHE A 32 0.69 13.42 20.20
CA PHE A 32 0.12 12.11 19.91
C PHE A 32 -0.82 11.68 21.04
N VAL A 33 -1.97 11.13 20.64
CA VAL A 33 -2.95 10.53 21.56
C VAL A 33 -3.02 9.05 21.25
N GLU A 34 -2.86 8.24 22.26
CA GLU A 34 -2.95 6.77 22.17
C GLU A 34 -4.40 6.32 22.29
N TYR A 35 -4.85 5.49 21.35
CA TYR A 35 -6.16 4.86 21.35
C TYR A 35 -6.01 3.35 21.44
N HIS A 36 -6.76 2.75 22.35
CA HIS A 36 -6.80 1.31 22.56
C HIS A 36 -7.97 0.68 21.77
N PRO A 37 -7.88 -0.62 21.42
CA PRO A 37 -8.97 -1.34 20.79
C PRO A 37 -10.24 -1.33 21.64
N LEU A 38 -11.40 -1.27 20.97
CA LEU A 38 -12.71 -1.31 21.63
C LEU A 38 -13.05 -2.67 22.23
N ALA A 39 -12.52 -3.75 21.68
CA ALA A 39 -12.75 -5.12 22.11
C ALA A 39 -11.44 -5.85 22.44
N ASN A 40 -11.57 -7.01 23.07
CA ASN A 40 -10.44 -7.88 23.38
C ASN A 40 -9.73 -8.34 22.08
N ILE A 41 -8.40 -8.15 22.03
CA ILE A 41 -7.56 -8.50 20.88
C ILE A 41 -7.12 -9.97 20.85
N HIS A 42 -7.31 -10.71 21.95
CA HIS A 42 -6.85 -12.09 22.07
C HIS A 42 -7.78 -13.11 21.39
N ASP A 43 -9.03 -12.72 21.14
CA ASP A 43 -10.08 -13.64 20.63
C ASP A 43 -9.99 -13.89 19.11
N GLY A 44 -9.00 -13.29 18.43
CA GLY A 44 -8.80 -13.44 16.98
C GLY A 44 -9.81 -12.67 16.10
N GLY A 45 -10.71 -11.91 16.71
CA GLY A 45 -11.65 -11.03 16.03
C GLY A 45 -11.00 -9.79 15.42
N PRO A 46 -11.78 -8.95 14.72
CA PRO A 46 -11.29 -7.68 14.19
C PRO A 46 -10.87 -6.74 15.33
N VAL A 47 -9.85 -5.91 15.03
CA VAL A 47 -9.39 -4.86 15.96
C VAL A 47 -10.06 -3.55 15.53
N GLU A 48 -10.81 -2.94 16.42
CA GLU A 48 -11.59 -1.74 16.13
C GLU A 48 -11.16 -0.58 17.02
N TYR A 49 -10.98 0.60 16.41
CA TYR A 49 -10.69 1.85 17.10
C TYR A 49 -11.77 2.88 16.82
N ASN A 50 -12.10 3.68 17.83
CA ASN A 50 -12.94 4.85 17.69
C ASN A 50 -12.18 6.08 18.21
N VAL A 51 -11.95 7.04 17.32
CA VAL A 51 -11.25 8.28 17.61
C VAL A 51 -12.26 9.41 17.50
N PRO A 52 -12.79 9.92 18.62
CA PRO A 52 -13.79 10.99 18.58
C PRO A 52 -13.16 12.31 18.10
N GLY A 53 -13.92 13.02 17.27
CA GLY A 53 -13.59 14.37 16.83
C GLY A 53 -13.71 15.38 17.97
N SER A 54 -12.66 16.15 18.21
CA SER A 54 -12.68 17.24 19.18
C SER A 54 -13.06 18.57 18.51
N GLY A 55 -13.67 19.49 19.26
CA GLY A 55 -14.05 20.83 18.76
C GLY A 55 -12.86 21.75 18.52
N GLU A 56 -11.71 21.51 19.17
CA GLU A 56 -10.53 22.39 19.12
C GLU A 56 -9.38 21.85 18.30
N GLU A 57 -9.33 20.53 18.04
CA GLU A 57 -8.19 19.87 17.45
C GLU A 57 -8.51 19.24 16.09
N TYR A 58 -7.56 19.37 15.21
CA TYR A 58 -7.52 18.69 13.92
C TYR A 58 -6.70 17.39 14.05
N MET A 59 -6.86 16.45 13.14
CA MET A 59 -6.06 15.22 13.13
C MET A 59 -5.10 15.21 11.94
N ASP A 60 -3.84 14.90 12.23
CA ASP A 60 -2.82 14.63 11.20
C ASP A 60 -2.73 13.12 11.01
N LEU A 61 -3.46 12.62 10.02
CA LEU A 61 -3.51 11.19 9.75
C LEU A 61 -2.22 10.70 9.08
N SER A 62 -1.54 11.54 8.31
CA SER A 62 -0.29 11.16 7.62
C SER A 62 0.86 10.88 8.58
N SER A 63 0.87 11.53 9.74
CA SER A 63 1.87 11.30 10.80
C SER A 63 1.43 10.25 11.83
N SER A 64 0.20 9.74 11.72
CA SER A 64 -0.37 8.78 12.68
C SER A 64 0.14 7.36 12.38
N TYR A 65 0.29 6.54 13.40
CA TYR A 65 0.85 5.19 13.26
C TYR A 65 0.20 4.18 14.21
N LEU A 66 0.32 2.91 13.87
CA LEU A 66 -0.15 1.78 14.66
C LEU A 66 1.06 1.07 15.29
N HIS A 67 0.97 0.73 16.57
CA HIS A 67 1.95 -0.03 17.33
C HIS A 67 1.37 -1.40 17.70
N LEU A 68 2.08 -2.46 17.35
CA LEU A 68 1.67 -3.84 17.57
C LEU A 68 2.76 -4.65 18.27
N LYS A 69 2.35 -5.49 19.23
CA LYS A 69 3.18 -6.60 19.73
C LYS A 69 2.50 -7.92 19.39
N VAL A 70 3.24 -8.80 18.73
CA VAL A 70 2.71 -10.03 18.15
C VAL A 70 3.56 -11.21 18.56
N LYS A 71 2.91 -12.33 18.78
CA LYS A 71 3.54 -13.61 19.14
C LYS A 71 3.00 -14.72 18.24
N VAL A 72 3.88 -15.56 17.72
CA VAL A 72 3.52 -16.77 16.99
C VAL A 72 3.62 -17.96 17.93
N THR A 73 2.57 -18.78 17.97
CA THR A 73 2.48 -19.96 18.85
C THR A 73 2.00 -21.19 18.06
N GLN A 74 2.07 -22.35 18.66
CA GLN A 74 1.34 -23.52 18.20
C GLN A 74 -0.16 -23.24 18.24
N LYS A 75 -0.98 -24.05 17.57
CA LYS A 75 -2.44 -23.93 17.54
C LYS A 75 -3.09 -23.92 18.92
N ASP A 76 -2.55 -24.73 19.84
CA ASP A 76 -3.00 -24.84 21.24
C ASP A 76 -2.58 -23.65 22.13
N GLY A 77 -1.80 -22.70 21.59
CA GLY A 77 -1.29 -21.54 22.31
C GLY A 77 0.05 -21.76 23.03
N THR A 78 0.62 -22.98 22.98
CA THR A 78 1.95 -23.25 23.53
C THR A 78 3.06 -22.58 22.71
N SER A 79 4.20 -22.35 23.39
CA SER A 79 5.35 -21.74 22.71
C SER A 79 5.94 -22.66 21.65
N LEU A 80 6.45 -22.05 20.59
CA LEU A 80 7.15 -22.77 19.52
C LEU A 80 8.42 -23.44 20.05
N PRO A 81 8.71 -24.69 19.60
CA PRO A 81 10.02 -25.31 19.81
C PRO A 81 11.16 -24.45 19.27
N GLU A 82 12.39 -24.73 19.74
CA GLU A 82 13.58 -23.92 19.39
C GLU A 82 13.84 -23.84 17.88
N ASN A 83 13.67 -24.96 17.18
CA ASN A 83 13.97 -25.08 15.74
C ASN A 83 12.69 -25.26 14.90
N GLU A 84 11.54 -24.80 15.36
CA GLU A 84 10.31 -24.88 14.59
C GLU A 84 10.45 -24.05 13.30
N PRO A 85 10.28 -24.68 12.10
CA PRO A 85 10.53 -24.03 10.83
C PRO A 85 9.32 -23.17 10.41
N VAL A 86 9.02 -22.11 11.17
CA VAL A 86 7.97 -21.15 10.87
C VAL A 86 8.47 -19.71 11.01
N ALA A 87 8.23 -18.89 10.00
CA ALA A 87 8.60 -17.48 10.00
C ALA A 87 7.45 -16.62 9.48
N PRO A 88 7.40 -15.35 9.87
CA PRO A 88 6.50 -14.39 9.25
C PRO A 88 6.78 -14.21 7.75
N THR A 89 5.72 -14.00 6.97
CA THR A 89 5.82 -13.49 5.60
C THR A 89 6.47 -12.10 5.59
N ASN A 90 6.93 -11.65 4.44
CA ASN A 90 7.52 -10.32 4.33
C ASN A 90 6.49 -9.23 4.65
N LEU A 91 6.94 -8.08 5.17
CA LEU A 91 6.07 -6.96 5.58
C LEU A 91 4.99 -7.42 6.57
N PHE A 92 5.40 -8.15 7.60
CA PHE A 92 4.52 -8.88 8.53
C PHE A 92 3.46 -8.00 9.18
N PHE A 93 3.81 -6.76 9.51
CA PHE A 93 2.89 -5.79 10.10
C PHE A 93 1.60 -5.66 9.28
N HIS A 94 1.71 -5.55 7.95
CA HIS A 94 0.56 -5.38 7.06
C HIS A 94 -0.12 -6.70 6.71
N THR A 95 0.63 -7.81 6.66
CA THR A 95 0.05 -9.13 6.39
C THR A 95 -0.86 -9.65 7.49
N LEU A 96 -0.75 -9.11 8.71
CA LEU A 96 -1.64 -9.42 9.83
C LEU A 96 -3.10 -9.07 9.55
N PHE A 97 -3.36 -8.17 8.61
CA PHE A 97 -4.69 -7.67 8.31
C PHE A 97 -5.06 -7.90 6.84
N SER A 98 -6.15 -8.63 6.61
CA SER A 98 -6.68 -8.85 5.25
C SER A 98 -7.38 -7.62 4.70
N GLN A 99 -7.99 -6.81 5.59
CA GLN A 99 -8.77 -5.63 5.25
C GLN A 99 -8.63 -4.58 6.35
N ILE A 100 -8.56 -3.32 5.93
CA ILE A 100 -8.66 -2.16 6.82
C ILE A 100 -9.80 -1.28 6.32
N ASP A 101 -10.84 -1.16 7.14
CA ASP A 101 -11.96 -0.28 6.86
C ASP A 101 -11.81 1.02 7.65
N VAL A 102 -11.87 2.13 6.94
CA VAL A 102 -11.81 3.49 7.50
C VAL A 102 -13.14 4.17 7.27
N SER A 103 -13.72 4.70 8.32
CA SER A 103 -14.96 5.47 8.26
C SER A 103 -14.80 6.83 8.92
N LEU A 104 -15.32 7.86 8.28
CA LEU A 104 -15.41 9.22 8.81
C LEU A 104 -16.89 9.54 9.06
N ASN A 105 -17.27 9.91 10.29
CA ASN A 105 -18.66 10.14 10.68
C ASN A 105 -19.61 9.05 10.14
N GLU A 106 -19.25 7.78 10.40
CA GLU A 106 -19.99 6.56 10.01
C GLU A 106 -20.03 6.24 8.50
N ARG A 107 -19.55 7.12 7.62
CA ARG A 107 -19.42 6.82 6.20
C ARG A 107 -18.08 6.14 5.92
N THR A 108 -18.13 4.91 5.41
CA THR A 108 -16.93 4.18 4.98
C THR A 108 -16.34 4.82 3.73
N ILE A 109 -15.03 5.08 3.76
CA ILE A 109 -14.25 5.70 2.68
C ILE A 109 -13.22 4.75 2.06
N SER A 110 -12.95 3.61 2.68
CA SER A 110 -12.03 2.59 2.17
C SER A 110 -12.71 1.63 1.18
N ALA A 111 -11.94 1.06 0.27
CA ALA A 111 -12.40 -0.05 -0.57
C ALA A 111 -12.39 -1.36 0.24
N SER A 112 -13.44 -2.16 0.14
CA SER A 112 -13.59 -3.42 0.88
C SER A 112 -13.45 -4.62 -0.07
N ASN A 113 -12.22 -5.18 -0.19
CA ASN A 113 -11.90 -6.24 -1.14
C ASN A 113 -10.92 -7.30 -0.60
N ASN A 114 -10.57 -7.25 0.67
CA ASN A 114 -9.62 -8.17 1.34
C ASN A 114 -8.24 -8.27 0.67
N THR A 115 -7.78 -7.20 0.02
CA THR A 115 -6.48 -7.14 -0.68
C THR A 115 -5.50 -6.16 -0.05
N TYR A 116 -5.76 -5.73 1.18
CA TYR A 116 -4.92 -4.76 1.88
C TYR A 116 -3.43 -5.13 1.94
N PRO A 117 -3.02 -6.39 2.22
CA PRO A 117 -1.60 -6.77 2.24
C PRO A 117 -0.90 -6.56 0.89
N TYR A 118 -1.61 -6.82 -0.19
CA TYR A 118 -1.08 -6.62 -1.54
C TYR A 118 -0.90 -5.15 -1.88
N ARG A 119 -1.88 -4.33 -1.52
CA ARG A 119 -1.78 -2.88 -1.62
C ARG A 119 -0.53 -2.38 -0.88
N ALA A 120 -0.42 -2.71 0.40
CA ALA A 120 0.70 -2.29 1.24
C ALA A 120 2.05 -2.77 0.68
N TYR A 121 2.12 -4.01 0.19
CA TYR A 121 3.34 -4.57 -0.36
C TYR A 121 3.76 -3.88 -1.67
N ILE A 122 2.82 -3.64 -2.59
CA ILE A 122 3.09 -2.95 -3.86
C ILE A 122 3.53 -1.50 -3.61
N GLU A 123 2.81 -0.75 -2.75
CA GLU A 123 3.16 0.61 -2.39
C GLU A 123 4.54 0.68 -1.70
N THR A 124 4.84 -0.26 -0.81
CA THR A 124 6.16 -0.37 -0.16
C THR A 124 7.26 -0.70 -1.18
N LEU A 125 6.98 -1.64 -2.08
CA LEU A 125 7.96 -2.11 -3.05
C LEU A 125 8.34 -1.03 -4.07
N LEU A 126 7.38 -0.24 -4.52
CA LEU A 126 7.57 0.78 -5.56
C LEU A 126 7.80 2.20 -5.00
N GLY A 127 7.25 2.51 -3.83
CA GLY A 127 7.29 3.86 -3.25
C GLY A 127 8.54 4.20 -2.44
N TYR A 128 9.30 3.20 -1.97
CA TYR A 128 10.45 3.41 -1.11
C TYR A 128 11.76 2.98 -1.76
N GLY A 129 12.81 3.78 -1.56
CA GLY A 129 14.16 3.47 -1.96
C GLY A 129 14.88 2.49 -1.00
N GLU A 130 16.13 2.19 -1.34
CA GLU A 130 16.98 1.22 -0.61
C GLU A 130 17.16 1.56 0.86
N ASP A 131 17.45 2.82 1.18
CA ASP A 131 17.75 3.26 2.54
C ASP A 131 16.57 3.06 3.48
N ALA A 132 15.36 3.43 3.05
CA ALA A 132 14.14 3.23 3.82
C ALA A 132 13.84 1.73 4.02
N LYS A 133 14.04 0.91 2.99
CA LYS A 133 13.83 -0.54 3.03
C LYS A 133 14.80 -1.26 3.97
N LYS A 134 16.03 -0.75 4.12
CA LYS A 134 17.04 -1.32 5.03
C LYS A 134 16.97 -0.77 6.45
N SER A 135 16.25 0.31 6.68
CA SER A 135 16.14 0.99 7.97
C SER A 135 14.69 1.04 8.48
N LEU A 136 13.95 2.10 8.15
CA LEU A 136 12.60 2.37 8.67
C LEU A 136 11.64 1.19 8.50
N LEU A 137 11.56 0.61 7.33
CA LEU A 137 10.60 -0.46 7.02
C LEU A 137 10.91 -1.79 7.74
N THR A 138 12.07 -1.94 8.33
CA THR A 138 12.36 -3.09 9.21
C THR A 138 11.50 -3.08 10.48
N CYS A 139 10.98 -1.90 10.90
CA CYS A 139 10.01 -1.77 11.98
C CYS A 139 8.65 -2.41 11.64
N GLU A 140 8.33 -2.54 10.35
CA GLU A 140 7.11 -3.17 9.82
C GLU A 140 7.34 -4.64 9.42
N GLY A 141 8.56 -5.15 9.66
CA GLY A 141 8.95 -6.51 9.30
C GLY A 141 9.31 -6.70 7.83
N PHE A 142 9.66 -5.61 7.12
CA PHE A 142 10.15 -5.71 5.76
C PHE A 142 11.62 -6.14 5.73
N TYR A 143 11.91 -7.20 4.98
CA TYR A 143 13.25 -7.66 4.64
C TYR A 143 13.22 -8.15 3.20
N ARG A 144 14.11 -7.65 2.35
CA ARG A 144 14.16 -8.02 0.95
C ARG A 144 14.48 -9.50 0.80
N ASP A 145 13.54 -10.27 0.25
CA ASP A 145 13.73 -11.68 -0.08
C ASP A 145 14.57 -11.84 -1.36
N GLU A 146 15.56 -12.71 -1.33
CA GLU A 146 16.41 -13.03 -2.48
C GLU A 146 15.87 -14.23 -3.27
N LYS A 147 15.31 -15.22 -2.57
CA LYS A 147 14.67 -16.40 -3.15
C LYS A 147 13.25 -16.56 -2.62
N LEU A 148 12.29 -15.96 -3.31
CA LEU A 148 10.87 -15.95 -2.89
C LEU A 148 10.21 -17.34 -2.95
N GLN A 149 10.77 -18.29 -3.70
CA GLN A 149 10.27 -19.66 -3.82
C GLN A 149 10.57 -20.52 -2.58
N THR A 150 11.53 -20.11 -1.75
CA THR A 150 11.93 -20.87 -0.56
C THR A 150 10.90 -20.72 0.55
N SER A 151 10.34 -21.83 1.02
CA SER A 151 9.42 -21.87 2.16
C SER A 151 10.08 -22.31 3.48
N ASP A 152 11.30 -22.83 3.43
CA ASP A 152 12.06 -23.23 4.62
C ASP A 152 12.80 -22.04 5.25
N PRO A 153 12.35 -21.54 6.40
CA PRO A 153 12.98 -20.41 7.04
C PRO A 153 14.32 -20.73 7.71
N THR A 154 14.66 -22.01 7.83
CA THR A 154 15.96 -22.43 8.42
C THR A 154 17.05 -22.53 7.35
N SER A 155 16.67 -22.54 6.07
CA SER A 155 17.60 -22.57 4.94
C SER A 155 18.43 -21.28 4.85
N SER A 156 19.67 -21.42 4.38
CA SER A 156 20.52 -20.28 4.02
C SER A 156 20.14 -19.63 2.66
N ASP A 157 19.22 -20.24 1.92
CA ASP A 157 18.83 -19.80 0.58
C ASP A 157 18.13 -18.45 0.54
N ASN A 158 17.39 -18.12 1.61
CA ASN A 158 16.74 -16.84 1.77
C ASN A 158 17.12 -16.21 3.12
N PRO A 159 18.19 -15.40 3.18
CA PRO A 159 18.65 -14.78 4.42
C PRO A 159 17.60 -13.88 5.07
N ALA A 160 16.73 -13.25 4.28
CA ALA A 160 15.67 -12.40 4.77
C ALA A 160 14.58 -13.20 5.52
N LEU A 161 14.15 -14.33 4.96
CA LEU A 161 13.22 -15.25 5.62
C LEU A 161 13.81 -15.82 6.91
N LYS A 162 15.09 -16.21 6.88
CA LYS A 162 15.82 -16.68 8.06
C LYS A 162 15.88 -15.61 9.16
N LYS A 163 16.14 -14.37 8.80
CA LYS A 163 16.17 -13.25 9.74
C LYS A 163 14.80 -13.01 10.39
N ARG A 164 13.71 -13.16 9.64
CA ARG A 164 12.34 -13.10 10.19
C ARG A 164 12.07 -14.26 11.13
N TRP A 165 12.54 -15.47 10.81
CA TRP A 165 12.46 -16.63 11.67
C TRP A 165 13.19 -16.42 13.00
N GLU A 166 14.42 -15.94 12.97
CA GLU A 166 15.23 -15.68 14.18
C GLU A 166 14.55 -14.68 15.12
N ARG A 167 13.79 -13.73 14.60
CA ARG A 167 13.06 -12.73 15.41
C ARG A 167 11.83 -13.29 16.12
N THR A 168 11.22 -14.35 15.60
CA THR A 168 9.99 -14.97 16.15
C THR A 168 10.24 -16.33 16.78
N ALA A 169 11.46 -16.85 16.70
CA ALA A 169 11.83 -18.14 17.30
C ALA A 169 11.47 -18.23 18.76
N LYS A 170 11.08 -19.44 19.22
CA LYS A 170 10.65 -19.71 20.63
C LYS A 170 9.46 -18.83 21.07
N SER A 171 8.60 -18.45 20.13
CA SER A 171 7.48 -17.54 20.39
C SER A 171 7.89 -16.19 21.02
N ARG A 172 9.03 -15.66 20.61
CA ARG A 172 9.46 -14.32 21.02
C ARG A 172 8.44 -13.28 20.54
N ILE A 173 8.16 -12.30 21.40
CA ILE A 173 7.31 -11.17 21.03
C ILE A 173 8.03 -10.31 20.02
N LEU A 174 7.36 -10.05 18.90
CA LEU A 174 7.80 -9.13 17.87
C LEU A 174 7.10 -7.79 18.07
N ASP A 175 7.89 -6.75 18.28
CA ASP A 175 7.45 -5.37 18.47
C ASP A 175 7.57 -4.64 17.12
N MET A 176 6.47 -4.03 16.65
CA MET A 176 6.37 -3.43 15.32
C MET A 176 5.59 -2.12 15.36
N VAL A 177 6.03 -1.17 14.55
CA VAL A 177 5.36 0.12 14.34
C VAL A 177 5.30 0.40 12.85
N GLY A 178 4.14 0.85 12.35
CA GLY A 178 3.96 1.18 10.95
C GLY A 178 2.83 2.16 10.69
N HIS A 179 2.85 2.75 9.48
CA HIS A 179 1.78 3.60 8.99
C HIS A 179 0.75 2.77 8.23
N LEU A 180 -0.51 3.21 8.21
CA LEU A 180 -1.57 2.50 7.50
C LEU A 180 -1.59 2.91 6.02
N HIS A 181 -1.62 1.91 5.13
CA HIS A 181 -1.78 2.11 3.69
C HIS A 181 -3.27 2.31 3.34
N CYS A 182 -3.81 3.45 3.74
CA CYS A 182 -5.18 3.87 3.45
C CYS A 182 -5.17 5.26 2.82
N ASP A 183 -6.07 5.53 1.88
CA ASP A 183 -6.06 6.74 1.05
C ASP A 183 -5.98 8.03 1.87
N ILE A 184 -6.82 8.15 2.91
CA ILE A 184 -6.87 9.35 3.76
C ILE A 184 -5.63 9.52 4.65
N PHE A 185 -4.88 8.45 4.92
CA PHE A 185 -3.63 8.48 5.68
C PHE A 185 -2.40 8.87 4.84
N GLN A 186 -2.53 8.87 3.50
CA GLN A 186 -1.45 9.21 2.58
C GLN A 186 -1.51 10.64 2.04
N GLN A 187 -2.45 11.47 2.54
CA GLN A 187 -2.59 12.87 2.18
C GLN A 187 -2.15 13.80 3.33
N ASN A 188 -1.63 14.98 3.00
CA ASN A 188 -0.96 15.87 3.96
C ASN A 188 -1.87 16.88 4.66
N ARG A 189 -3.15 17.00 4.26
CA ARG A 189 -4.08 17.98 4.87
C ARG A 189 -4.57 17.47 6.21
N LEU A 190 -4.58 18.34 7.21
CA LEU A 190 -5.13 18.00 8.52
C LEU A 190 -6.64 17.74 8.40
N LEU A 191 -7.10 16.62 8.96
CA LEU A 191 -8.52 16.31 9.02
C LEU A 191 -9.22 17.31 9.96
N LEU A 192 -10.31 17.86 9.47
CA LEU A 192 -11.10 18.90 10.13
C LEU A 192 -11.57 18.45 11.53
N ASN A 193 -11.70 19.40 12.43
CA ASN A 193 -12.28 19.18 13.76
C ASN A 193 -13.72 18.66 13.70
N LEU A 194 -14.20 18.02 14.76
CA LEU A 194 -15.54 17.43 14.87
C LEU A 194 -15.83 16.34 13.82
N VAL A 195 -14.80 15.65 13.37
CA VAL A 195 -14.91 14.46 12.51
C VAL A 195 -14.49 13.25 13.32
N ASP A 196 -15.39 12.28 13.50
CA ASP A 196 -15.09 11.01 14.14
C ASP A 196 -14.40 10.09 13.14
N LEU A 197 -13.33 9.43 13.59
CA LEU A 197 -12.59 8.44 12.80
C LEU A 197 -12.80 7.06 13.41
N LYS A 198 -13.33 6.13 12.63
CA LYS A 198 -13.40 4.72 13.00
C LYS A 198 -12.51 3.89 12.08
N ILE A 199 -11.73 3.01 12.66
CA ILE A 199 -10.85 2.09 11.94
C ILE A 199 -11.17 0.67 12.40
N LYS A 200 -11.38 -0.23 11.43
CA LYS A 200 -11.57 -1.66 11.67
C LYS A 200 -10.54 -2.46 10.89
N LEU A 201 -9.75 -3.23 11.61
CA LEU A 201 -8.68 -4.09 11.09
C LEU A 201 -9.17 -5.55 11.13
N SER A 202 -9.51 -6.12 9.98
CA SER A 202 -9.89 -7.54 9.86
C SER A 202 -8.66 -8.42 9.79
N ARG A 203 -8.57 -9.44 10.67
CA ARG A 203 -7.39 -10.31 10.77
C ARG A 203 -7.22 -11.20 9.54
N SER A 204 -5.99 -11.36 9.09
CA SER A 204 -5.63 -12.38 8.10
C SER A 204 -5.55 -13.77 8.73
N LYS A 205 -5.67 -14.81 7.90
CA LYS A 205 -5.45 -16.20 8.33
C LYS A 205 -3.97 -16.44 8.64
N PRO A 206 -3.62 -17.28 9.63
CA PRO A 206 -2.23 -17.63 9.91
C PRO A 206 -1.48 -18.18 8.69
N GLU A 207 -2.16 -18.96 7.84
CA GLU A 207 -1.61 -19.57 6.62
C GLU A 207 -1.19 -18.53 5.56
N PHE A 208 -1.70 -17.31 5.65
CA PHE A 208 -1.29 -16.18 4.82
C PHE A 208 -0.14 -15.39 5.43
N CYS A 209 -0.14 -15.24 6.76
CA CYS A 209 0.83 -14.42 7.49
C CYS A 209 2.16 -15.13 7.74
N LEU A 210 2.18 -16.46 7.68
CA LEU A 210 3.32 -17.30 8.08
C LEU A 210 3.75 -18.20 6.94
N MET A 211 5.05 -18.46 6.88
CA MET A 211 5.66 -19.45 5.99
C MET A 211 6.28 -20.58 6.79
N SER A 212 6.10 -21.81 6.33
CA SER A 212 6.69 -23.00 6.95
C SER A 212 6.91 -24.10 5.93
N SER A 213 8.01 -24.83 6.06
CA SER A 213 8.29 -26.06 5.29
C SER A 213 7.63 -27.31 5.87
N LYS A 214 7.02 -27.20 7.07
CA LYS A 214 6.44 -28.35 7.77
C LYS A 214 5.07 -28.71 7.18
N THR A 215 4.92 -29.98 6.84
CA THR A 215 3.64 -30.53 6.37
C THR A 215 2.63 -30.60 7.51
N ASN A 216 1.36 -30.23 7.25
CA ASN A 216 0.27 -30.21 8.22
C ASN A 216 0.56 -29.38 9.48
N ALA A 217 1.31 -28.30 9.31
CA ALA A 217 1.54 -27.35 10.39
C ALA A 217 0.27 -26.53 10.68
N GLU A 218 0.05 -26.23 11.96
CA GLU A 218 -1.01 -25.34 12.40
C GLU A 218 -0.44 -24.39 13.45
N TYR A 219 -0.52 -23.10 13.14
CA TYR A 219 0.01 -22.05 14.02
C TYR A 219 -1.07 -21.02 14.34
N LYS A 220 -0.84 -20.28 15.41
CA LYS A 220 -1.69 -19.16 15.82
C LYS A 220 -0.85 -17.89 15.92
N VAL A 221 -1.39 -16.80 15.37
CA VAL A 221 -0.82 -15.46 15.53
C VAL A 221 -1.62 -14.73 16.60
N GLN A 222 -0.96 -14.39 17.70
CA GLN A 222 -1.58 -13.72 18.86
C GLN A 222 -1.13 -12.26 18.89
N LEU A 223 -2.08 -11.33 19.01
CA LEU A 223 -1.78 -9.94 19.34
C LEU A 223 -1.70 -9.81 20.86
N GLU A 224 -0.54 -9.38 21.33
CA GLU A 224 -0.31 -9.10 22.77
C GLU A 224 -0.57 -7.62 23.09
N HIS A 225 -0.40 -6.75 22.10
CA HIS A 225 -0.64 -5.32 22.23
C HIS A 225 -1.02 -4.73 20.87
N ALA A 226 -1.93 -3.76 20.88
CA ALA A 226 -2.30 -2.98 19.72
C ALA A 226 -2.74 -1.59 20.17
N SER A 227 -2.03 -0.54 19.77
CA SER A 227 -2.35 0.85 20.09
C SER A 227 -2.23 1.72 18.86
N LEU A 228 -3.25 2.52 18.61
CA LEU A 228 -3.27 3.49 17.52
C LEU A 228 -2.88 4.87 18.06
N PHE A 229 -1.83 5.46 17.51
CA PHE A 229 -1.36 6.80 17.85
C PHE A 229 -1.82 7.80 16.79
N ILE A 230 -2.74 8.67 17.14
CA ILE A 230 -3.22 9.75 16.28
C ILE A 230 -2.56 11.06 16.69
N ARG A 231 -1.93 11.73 15.72
CA ARG A 231 -1.39 13.06 15.93
C ARG A 231 -2.52 14.08 15.90
N LYS A 232 -2.81 14.70 17.05
CA LYS A 232 -3.76 15.81 17.19
C LYS A 232 -3.04 17.14 17.16
N VAL A 233 -3.66 18.10 16.46
CA VAL A 233 -3.07 19.41 16.20
C VAL A 233 -4.06 20.49 16.62
N LYS A 234 -3.68 21.30 17.60
CA LYS A 234 -4.41 22.50 17.97
C LYS A 234 -3.99 23.65 17.07
N VAL A 235 -4.93 24.19 16.34
CA VAL A 235 -4.72 25.36 15.47
C VAL A 235 -5.12 26.65 16.18
N SER A 236 -4.57 27.78 15.73
CA SER A 236 -4.91 29.10 16.29
C SER A 236 -6.39 29.42 16.10
N PRO A 237 -7.02 30.17 17.00
CA PRO A 237 -8.43 30.56 16.90
C PRO A 237 -8.76 31.29 15.60
N GLY A 238 -7.82 32.06 15.06
CA GLY A 238 -7.99 32.76 13.79
C GLY A 238 -8.15 31.78 12.61
N VAL A 239 -7.38 30.68 12.58
CA VAL A 239 -7.50 29.60 11.57
C VAL A 239 -8.85 28.91 11.74
N THR A 240 -9.22 28.52 12.95
CA THR A 240 -10.51 27.87 13.24
C THR A 240 -11.69 28.72 12.77
N LEU A 241 -11.69 30.01 13.07
CA LEU A 241 -12.73 30.94 12.64
C LEU A 241 -12.74 31.13 11.12
N GLY A 242 -11.54 31.22 10.50
CA GLY A 242 -11.39 31.28 9.05
C GLY A 242 -11.99 30.06 8.35
N HIS A 243 -11.70 28.86 8.84
CA HIS A 243 -12.27 27.61 8.31
C HIS A 243 -13.78 27.52 8.52
N ALA A 244 -14.30 27.96 9.70
CA ALA A 244 -15.74 27.98 9.93
C ALA A 244 -16.48 28.89 8.93
N LYS A 245 -15.93 30.09 8.65
CA LYS A 245 -16.47 31.00 7.63
C LYS A 245 -16.35 30.44 6.21
N ALA A 246 -15.25 29.76 5.87
CA ALA A 246 -15.07 29.14 4.58
C ALA A 246 -16.08 28.00 4.35
N LEU A 247 -16.37 27.21 5.39
CA LEU A 247 -17.35 26.12 5.35
C LEU A 247 -18.80 26.61 5.20
N GLU A 248 -19.07 27.89 5.40
CA GLU A 248 -20.40 28.47 5.07
C GLU A 248 -20.63 28.59 3.56
N LYS A 249 -19.56 28.66 2.77
CA LYS A 249 -19.60 28.91 1.32
C LYS A 249 -19.16 27.70 0.50
N SER A 250 -18.34 26.83 1.06
CA SER A 250 -17.78 25.68 0.35
C SER A 250 -17.47 24.53 1.31
N THR A 251 -17.21 23.35 0.77
CA THR A 251 -16.77 22.16 1.50
C THR A 251 -15.25 22.17 1.73
N ALA A 252 -14.78 21.54 2.80
CA ALA A 252 -13.36 21.20 2.95
C ALA A 252 -13.03 20.06 2.01
N LYS A 253 -11.91 20.16 1.26
CA LYS A 253 -11.55 19.24 0.18
C LYS A 253 -10.24 18.53 0.52
N TYR A 254 -10.27 17.20 0.40
CA TYR A 254 -9.13 16.30 0.62
C TYR A 254 -8.85 15.53 -0.67
N PRO A 255 -7.95 16.02 -1.54
CA PRO A 255 -7.47 15.22 -2.66
C PRO A 255 -6.78 13.97 -2.17
N ILE A 256 -7.13 12.83 -2.74
CA ILE A 256 -6.58 11.52 -2.40
C ILE A 256 -6.28 10.74 -3.67
N ASP A 257 -5.30 9.87 -3.60
CA ASP A 257 -5.13 8.78 -4.53
C ASP A 257 -5.90 7.56 -4.00
N ARG A 258 -7.08 7.34 -4.56
CA ARG A 258 -7.91 6.19 -4.18
C ARG A 258 -7.38 4.93 -4.83
N VAL A 259 -7.03 3.95 -4.02
CA VAL A 259 -6.53 2.66 -4.50
C VAL A 259 -7.62 1.60 -4.47
N VAL A 260 -7.80 0.93 -5.59
CA VAL A 260 -8.70 -0.22 -5.73
C VAL A 260 -7.93 -1.40 -6.30
N CYS A 261 -7.91 -2.51 -5.56
CA CYS A 261 -7.36 -3.77 -6.07
C CYS A 261 -8.48 -4.70 -6.50
N LYS A 262 -8.33 -5.35 -7.65
CA LYS A 262 -9.22 -6.40 -8.14
C LYS A 262 -8.44 -7.68 -8.40
N THR A 263 -9.10 -8.80 -8.24
CA THR A 263 -8.51 -10.12 -8.47
C THR A 263 -9.37 -10.94 -9.41
N TYR A 264 -8.72 -11.64 -10.33
CA TYR A 264 -9.36 -12.54 -11.27
C TYR A 264 -8.61 -13.86 -11.30
N SER A 265 -9.30 -14.97 -11.60
CA SER A 265 -8.70 -16.30 -11.64
C SER A 265 -8.41 -16.74 -13.07
N ILE A 266 -7.25 -17.36 -13.29
CA ILE A 266 -6.88 -18.04 -14.55
C ILE A 266 -6.77 -19.52 -14.26
N SER A 267 -7.56 -20.34 -14.93
CA SER A 267 -7.54 -21.79 -14.76
C SER A 267 -6.24 -22.40 -15.28
N ALA A 268 -5.77 -23.46 -14.63
CA ALA A 268 -4.68 -24.29 -15.15
C ALA A 268 -4.99 -24.76 -16.59
N GLY A 269 -3.97 -24.86 -17.43
CA GLY A 269 -4.10 -25.20 -18.85
C GLY A 269 -4.40 -24.02 -19.78
N SER A 270 -4.65 -22.83 -19.26
CA SER A 270 -4.92 -21.65 -20.08
C SER A 270 -3.67 -21.13 -20.79
N TRP A 271 -3.85 -20.64 -22.02
CA TRP A 271 -2.82 -19.98 -22.84
C TRP A 271 -3.01 -18.46 -22.91
N SER A 272 -4.17 -18.00 -22.52
CA SER A 272 -4.50 -16.58 -22.52
C SER A 272 -5.54 -16.25 -21.46
N PHE A 273 -5.57 -15.01 -21.08
CA PHE A 273 -6.57 -14.42 -20.19
C PHE A 273 -7.03 -13.09 -20.77
N MET A 274 -8.33 -12.87 -20.77
CA MET A 274 -8.92 -11.61 -21.16
C MET A 274 -10.02 -11.22 -20.18
N GLN A 275 -9.98 -9.99 -19.71
CA GLN A 275 -10.99 -9.44 -18.84
C GLN A 275 -11.47 -8.10 -19.40
N ASP A 276 -12.72 -8.08 -19.83
CA ASP A 276 -13.41 -6.85 -20.19
C ASP A 276 -13.93 -6.13 -18.93
N ASN A 277 -14.13 -4.83 -19.04
CA ASN A 277 -14.73 -4.01 -17.99
C ASN A 277 -13.99 -4.16 -16.64
N VAL A 278 -12.66 -4.18 -16.66
CA VAL A 278 -11.85 -4.20 -15.43
C VAL A 278 -12.26 -3.05 -14.53
N PHE A 279 -12.38 -1.85 -15.11
CA PHE A 279 -12.97 -0.68 -14.48
C PHE A 279 -13.92 -0.01 -15.46
N LEU A 280 -15.08 0.41 -14.95
CA LEU A 280 -16.12 1.14 -15.67
C LEU A 280 -16.20 2.58 -15.14
N GLY A 281 -16.40 3.54 -16.01
CA GLY A 281 -16.51 4.95 -15.66
C GLY A 281 -15.15 5.66 -15.65
N PRO A 282 -14.76 6.34 -14.55
CA PRO A 282 -13.46 7.00 -14.49
C PRO A 282 -12.30 6.02 -14.67
N LEU A 283 -11.38 6.38 -15.55
CA LEU A 283 -10.17 5.59 -15.76
C LEU A 283 -9.17 5.85 -14.63
N PRO A 284 -8.41 4.83 -14.18
CA PRO A 284 -7.35 5.03 -13.21
C PRO A 284 -6.18 5.81 -13.83
N LYS A 285 -5.47 6.59 -13.01
CA LYS A 285 -4.22 7.22 -13.44
C LYS A 285 -3.10 6.21 -13.63
N ARG A 286 -3.08 5.17 -12.80
CA ARG A 286 -2.08 4.09 -12.85
C ARG A 286 -2.72 2.74 -12.66
N VAL A 287 -2.16 1.75 -13.34
CA VAL A 287 -2.54 0.35 -13.19
C VAL A 287 -1.28 -0.50 -13.08
N ILE A 288 -1.25 -1.36 -12.07
CA ILE A 288 -0.22 -2.39 -11.92
C ILE A 288 -0.89 -3.74 -11.99
N VAL A 289 -0.36 -4.60 -12.86
CA VAL A 289 -0.85 -5.96 -13.05
C VAL A 289 0.23 -6.94 -12.62
N THR A 290 -0.14 -7.97 -11.87
CA THR A 290 0.75 -9.07 -11.55
C THR A 290 -0.02 -10.39 -11.45
N CYS A 291 0.73 -11.49 -11.54
CA CYS A 291 0.20 -12.82 -11.39
C CYS A 291 0.84 -13.52 -10.20
N LEU A 292 0.07 -14.32 -9.50
CA LEU A 292 0.54 -15.16 -8.40
C LEU A 292 -0.28 -16.45 -8.35
N GLU A 293 0.25 -17.47 -7.68
CA GLU A 293 -0.46 -18.73 -7.48
C GLU A 293 -1.72 -18.51 -6.62
N ASN A 294 -2.87 -18.99 -7.08
CA ASN A 294 -4.14 -18.81 -6.35
C ASN A 294 -4.10 -19.44 -4.96
N ALA A 295 -3.42 -20.56 -4.79
CA ALA A 295 -3.23 -21.23 -3.52
C ALA A 295 -2.45 -20.35 -2.52
N ALA A 296 -1.41 -19.61 -2.97
CA ALA A 296 -0.67 -18.67 -2.16
C ALA A 296 -1.53 -17.50 -1.72
N MET A 297 -2.39 -16.98 -2.60
CA MET A 297 -3.32 -15.91 -2.28
C MET A 297 -4.35 -16.32 -1.21
N ASN A 298 -4.81 -17.57 -1.26
CA ASN A 298 -5.76 -18.11 -0.28
C ASN A 298 -5.11 -18.48 1.07
N GLY A 299 -3.79 -18.51 1.13
CA GLY A 299 -2.99 -18.84 2.30
C GLY A 299 -2.59 -20.32 2.35
N GLN A 300 -1.31 -20.58 2.16
CA GLN A 300 -0.66 -21.88 2.41
C GLN A 300 0.72 -21.64 2.98
N TYR A 301 1.10 -22.31 4.06
CA TYR A 301 2.38 -22.10 4.73
C TYR A 301 3.61 -22.33 3.87
N ASN A 302 3.53 -23.22 2.89
CA ASN A 302 4.65 -23.56 1.98
C ASN A 302 4.71 -22.65 0.73
N LEU A 303 3.81 -21.67 0.59
CA LEU A 303 3.76 -20.76 -0.54
C LEU A 303 3.91 -19.31 -0.07
N ASN A 304 4.74 -18.55 -0.77
CA ASN A 304 4.91 -17.14 -0.50
C ASN A 304 3.81 -16.32 -1.20
N PRO A 305 2.94 -15.60 -0.48
CA PRO A 305 1.87 -14.80 -1.10
C PRO A 305 2.39 -13.60 -1.89
N PHE A 306 3.66 -13.23 -1.74
CA PHE A 306 4.30 -12.13 -2.46
C PHE A 306 5.25 -12.58 -3.56
N LEU A 307 5.17 -13.83 -3.96
CA LEU A 307 5.85 -14.34 -5.15
C LEU A 307 5.05 -13.94 -6.40
N PHE A 308 5.47 -12.84 -7.01
CA PHE A 308 4.92 -12.35 -8.27
C PHE A 308 5.78 -12.86 -9.42
N ASP A 309 5.48 -14.06 -9.90
CA ASP A 309 6.26 -14.70 -10.95
C ASP A 309 5.75 -14.28 -12.35
N HIS A 310 6.60 -14.38 -13.35
CA HIS A 310 6.26 -14.02 -14.73
C HIS A 310 5.39 -15.06 -15.45
N TYR A 311 5.33 -16.30 -14.98
CA TYR A 311 4.55 -17.42 -15.56
C TYR A 311 4.66 -17.51 -17.09
N ASN A 312 5.80 -17.12 -17.66
CA ASN A 312 6.05 -17.07 -19.10
C ASN A 312 5.02 -16.19 -19.88
N VAL A 313 4.59 -15.08 -19.30
CA VAL A 313 3.82 -14.08 -20.01
C VAL A 313 4.65 -13.56 -21.19
N ASN A 314 4.11 -13.72 -22.42
CA ASN A 314 4.76 -13.24 -23.66
C ASN A 314 4.06 -12.04 -24.28
N PHE A 315 2.82 -11.75 -23.87
CA PHE A 315 2.07 -10.60 -24.33
C PHE A 315 1.21 -10.05 -23.20
N LEU A 316 1.25 -8.72 -23.02
CA LEU A 316 0.38 -8.02 -22.07
C LEU A 316 0.03 -6.65 -22.60
N SER A 317 -1.28 -6.34 -22.62
CA SER A 317 -1.80 -5.05 -23.06
C SER A 317 -3.04 -4.66 -22.27
N LEU A 318 -3.16 -3.37 -22.00
CA LEU A 318 -4.42 -2.74 -21.63
C LEU A 318 -5.05 -2.13 -22.87
N TYR A 319 -6.39 -2.08 -22.91
CA TYR A 319 -7.16 -1.41 -23.94
C TYR A 319 -8.14 -0.44 -23.28
N ILE A 320 -8.21 0.76 -23.81
CA ILE A 320 -9.22 1.74 -23.45
C ILE A 320 -10.12 1.92 -24.67
N ASP A 321 -11.39 1.58 -24.54
CA ASP A 321 -12.38 1.63 -25.62
C ASP A 321 -11.89 0.96 -26.93
N GLY A 322 -11.17 -0.17 -26.78
CA GLY A 322 -10.61 -0.95 -27.88
C GLY A 322 -9.26 -0.48 -28.42
N GLN A 323 -8.74 0.65 -27.94
CA GLN A 323 -7.40 1.14 -28.31
C GLN A 323 -6.34 0.65 -27.33
N PRO A 324 -5.22 0.05 -27.81
CA PRO A 324 -4.17 -0.45 -26.92
C PRO A 324 -3.43 0.70 -26.22
N VAL A 325 -3.18 0.54 -24.92
CA VAL A 325 -2.39 1.47 -24.12
C VAL A 325 -1.32 0.68 -23.35
N PRO A 326 -0.04 0.95 -23.60
CA PRO A 326 0.50 1.88 -24.60
C PRO A 326 0.22 1.40 -26.03
N SER A 327 0.34 2.29 -27.00
CA SER A 327 0.08 2.02 -28.42
C SER A 327 0.80 0.78 -28.97
N LYS A 328 1.96 0.43 -28.40
CA LYS A 328 2.65 -0.85 -28.62
C LYS A 328 2.52 -1.71 -27.37
N PRO A 329 1.81 -2.86 -27.43
CA PRO A 329 1.73 -3.83 -26.33
C PRO A 329 3.09 -4.26 -25.80
N LEU A 330 3.12 -4.82 -24.60
CA LEU A 330 4.31 -5.45 -24.04
C LEU A 330 4.43 -6.86 -24.64
N GLU A 331 5.43 -7.04 -25.50
CA GLU A 331 5.87 -8.32 -26.02
C GLU A 331 7.11 -8.73 -25.23
N LEU A 332 7.06 -9.88 -24.61
CA LEU A 332 8.03 -10.31 -23.60
C LEU A 332 8.55 -11.71 -23.91
N ASP A 333 9.81 -11.93 -23.61
CA ASP A 333 10.41 -13.26 -23.58
C ASP A 333 11.40 -13.35 -22.41
N PHE A 334 10.99 -14.08 -21.38
CA PHE A 334 11.81 -14.25 -20.18
C PHE A 334 12.95 -15.25 -20.38
N GLU A 335 12.84 -16.18 -21.34
CA GLU A 335 13.90 -17.12 -21.66
C GLU A 335 15.06 -16.43 -22.40
N SER A 336 14.76 -15.53 -23.32
CA SER A 336 15.77 -14.75 -24.06
C SER A 336 16.18 -13.45 -23.35
N GLY A 337 15.56 -13.09 -22.23
CA GLY A 337 15.85 -11.87 -21.49
C GLY A 337 15.27 -10.59 -22.09
N THR A 338 14.28 -10.67 -23.00
CA THR A 338 13.66 -9.50 -23.65
C THR A 338 12.43 -8.98 -22.88
N TYR A 339 12.64 -8.53 -21.65
CA TYR A 339 11.61 -7.95 -20.77
C TYR A 339 11.97 -6.58 -20.19
N VAL A 340 13.10 -6.00 -20.60
CA VAL A 340 13.62 -4.73 -20.07
C VAL A 340 12.62 -3.58 -20.22
N ARG A 341 11.81 -3.58 -21.28
CA ARG A 341 10.78 -2.55 -21.49
C ARG A 341 9.69 -2.59 -20.41
N ALA A 342 9.29 -3.77 -19.93
CA ALA A 342 8.34 -3.90 -18.83
C ALA A 342 8.96 -3.45 -17.51
N TYR A 343 10.21 -3.85 -17.24
CA TYR A 343 10.94 -3.42 -16.07
C TYR A 343 11.11 -1.88 -16.02
N HIS A 344 11.53 -1.26 -17.13
CA HIS A 344 11.70 0.20 -17.21
C HIS A 344 10.42 0.96 -16.85
N ARG A 345 9.25 0.40 -17.18
CA ARG A 345 7.95 1.05 -16.87
C ARG A 345 7.63 1.11 -15.38
N LEU A 346 8.25 0.29 -14.55
CA LEU A 346 8.10 0.38 -13.08
C LEU A 346 8.58 1.72 -12.51
N PHE A 347 9.42 2.43 -13.24
CA PHE A 347 9.96 3.73 -12.80
C PHE A 347 9.17 4.91 -13.39
N THR A 348 8.32 4.68 -14.40
CA THR A 348 7.49 5.73 -14.97
C THR A 348 6.37 6.08 -14.00
N GLY A 349 6.37 7.32 -13.51
CA GLY A 349 5.39 7.80 -12.53
C GLY A 349 5.61 7.33 -11.08
N PHE A 350 6.67 6.57 -10.78
CA PHE A 350 7.06 6.14 -9.44
C PHE A 350 8.51 6.51 -9.17
N ASN A 351 8.77 7.48 -8.28
CA ASN A 351 10.11 7.78 -7.72
C ASN A 351 11.29 7.60 -8.68
N GLN A 352 11.20 8.12 -9.91
CA GLN A 352 12.24 7.94 -10.95
C GLN A 352 13.63 8.28 -10.44
N ASP A 353 13.75 9.35 -9.66
CA ASP A 353 15.03 9.86 -9.19
C ASP A 353 15.63 9.06 -8.01
N LYS A 354 14.78 8.35 -7.25
CA LYS A 354 15.22 7.64 -6.04
C LYS A 354 15.39 6.14 -6.24
N GLY A 355 14.84 5.60 -7.36
CA GLY A 355 14.76 4.17 -7.59
C GLY A 355 13.86 3.46 -6.57
N ASN A 356 13.59 2.18 -6.79
CA ASN A 356 12.77 1.35 -5.91
C ASN A 356 13.51 0.14 -5.33
N TYR A 357 14.83 0.08 -5.51
CA TYR A 357 15.68 -1.01 -5.03
C TYR A 357 15.33 -2.40 -5.61
N LEU A 358 14.64 -2.45 -6.74
CA LEU A 358 14.44 -3.67 -7.51
C LEU A 358 15.42 -3.70 -8.68
N SER A 359 16.21 -4.76 -8.78
CA SER A 359 17.07 -4.98 -9.94
C SER A 359 16.28 -5.62 -11.09
N LEU A 360 16.87 -5.61 -12.29
CA LEU A 360 16.31 -6.31 -13.43
C LEU A 360 16.16 -7.83 -13.17
N ASP A 361 17.10 -8.39 -12.41
CA ASP A 361 17.07 -9.78 -11.99
C ASP A 361 15.93 -10.07 -11.00
N ASP A 362 15.67 -9.18 -10.04
CA ASP A 362 14.57 -9.33 -9.10
C ASP A 362 13.22 -9.32 -9.83
N PHE A 363 13.09 -8.46 -10.84
CA PHE A 363 11.90 -8.41 -11.67
C PHE A 363 11.58 -9.78 -12.29
N ALA A 364 12.57 -10.46 -12.86
CA ALA A 364 12.38 -11.77 -13.45
C ALA A 364 12.25 -12.92 -12.43
N LYS A 365 12.70 -12.72 -11.19
CA LYS A 365 12.79 -13.79 -10.18
C LYS A 365 11.76 -13.68 -9.05
N GLY A 366 10.58 -13.13 -9.33
CA GLY A 366 9.47 -13.14 -8.39
C GLY A 366 8.95 -11.76 -7.95
N HIS A 367 9.42 -10.69 -8.59
CA HIS A 367 8.87 -9.33 -8.43
C HIS A 367 8.35 -8.79 -9.77
N THR A 368 7.72 -9.63 -10.58
CA THR A 368 7.20 -9.25 -11.89
C THR A 368 5.92 -8.43 -11.73
N LEU A 369 6.05 -7.12 -11.84
CA LEU A 369 4.97 -6.14 -11.79
C LEU A 369 4.91 -5.40 -13.12
N TYR A 370 3.77 -5.40 -13.78
CA TYR A 370 3.56 -4.68 -15.05
C TYR A 370 2.86 -3.38 -14.78
N ALA A 371 3.58 -2.25 -14.87
CA ALA A 371 3.06 -0.92 -14.59
C ALA A 371 2.63 -0.19 -15.85
N PHE A 372 1.47 0.46 -15.77
CA PHE A 372 0.88 1.30 -16.82
C PHE A 372 0.50 2.64 -16.21
N ASP A 373 1.09 3.70 -16.72
CA ASP A 373 0.68 5.07 -16.43
C ASP A 373 -0.32 5.50 -17.51
N LEU A 374 -1.52 5.88 -17.09
CA LEU A 374 -2.61 6.33 -17.95
C LEU A 374 -2.90 7.82 -17.77
N SER A 375 -2.10 8.51 -16.93
CA SER A 375 -2.22 9.96 -16.76
C SER A 375 -1.87 10.69 -18.06
N PRO A 376 -2.64 11.73 -18.44
CA PRO A 376 -2.43 12.43 -19.72
C PRO A 376 -1.07 13.12 -19.83
N ASP A 377 -0.52 13.58 -18.73
CA ASP A 377 0.75 14.32 -18.65
C ASP A 377 1.95 13.47 -18.21
N LEU A 378 1.71 12.21 -17.83
CA LEU A 378 2.73 11.29 -17.30
C LEU A 378 3.53 11.87 -16.11
N CYS A 379 2.88 12.71 -15.29
CA CYS A 379 3.51 13.48 -14.23
C CYS A 379 2.76 13.31 -12.89
N ASP A 380 3.50 13.29 -11.78
CA ASP A 380 2.98 13.36 -10.41
C ASP A 380 3.05 14.79 -9.86
N GLY A 381 2.42 15.75 -10.56
CA GLY A 381 2.35 17.13 -10.11
C GLY A 381 1.30 17.37 -9.01
N PRO A 382 1.30 18.55 -8.38
CA PRO A 382 0.32 18.92 -7.35
C PRO A 382 -1.06 19.31 -7.93
N HIS A 383 -1.38 18.88 -9.13
CA HIS A 383 -2.63 19.16 -9.85
C HIS A 383 -3.42 17.86 -10.07
N LEU A 384 -4.70 18.00 -10.35
CA LEU A 384 -5.55 16.89 -10.77
C LEU A 384 -5.62 16.89 -12.31
N ASN A 385 -5.53 15.70 -12.89
CA ASN A 385 -5.66 15.50 -14.30
C ASN A 385 -7.14 15.55 -14.75
N LEU A 386 -7.38 15.80 -16.04
CA LEU A 386 -8.69 15.62 -16.62
C LEU A 386 -9.08 14.14 -16.55
N GLN A 387 -10.16 13.85 -15.86
CA GLN A 387 -10.68 12.48 -15.77
C GLN A 387 -11.23 12.04 -17.12
N SER A 388 -10.61 11.02 -17.68
CA SER A 388 -11.16 10.31 -18.84
C SER A 388 -12.12 9.22 -18.34
N GLN A 389 -13.19 8.99 -19.09
CA GLN A 389 -14.11 7.88 -18.87
C GLN A 389 -13.94 6.87 -20.00
N GLY A 390 -14.09 5.61 -19.70
CA GLY A 390 -13.98 4.57 -20.71
C GLY A 390 -14.10 3.16 -20.11
N ASN A 391 -13.97 2.19 -20.99
CA ASN A 391 -13.95 0.78 -20.64
C ASN A 391 -12.51 0.26 -20.68
N LEU A 392 -11.98 -0.16 -19.53
CA LEU A 392 -10.66 -0.75 -19.44
C LEU A 392 -10.73 -2.26 -19.60
N ARG A 393 -10.02 -2.80 -20.58
CA ARG A 393 -9.86 -4.24 -20.82
C ARG A 393 -8.39 -4.63 -20.64
N LEU A 394 -8.17 -5.81 -20.05
CA LEU A 394 -6.86 -6.43 -19.87
C LEU A 394 -6.77 -7.68 -20.74
N GLU A 395 -5.66 -7.84 -21.47
CA GLU A 395 -5.31 -9.06 -22.21
C GLU A 395 -3.91 -9.53 -21.83
N ILE A 396 -3.79 -10.82 -21.47
CA ILE A 396 -2.53 -11.51 -21.16
C ILE A 396 -2.45 -12.76 -22.01
N LYS A 397 -1.28 -13.05 -22.59
CA LYS A 397 -0.98 -14.34 -23.23
C LYS A 397 0.30 -14.93 -22.65
N PHE A 398 0.35 -16.24 -22.66
CA PHE A 398 1.46 -17.03 -22.13
C PHE A 398 2.14 -17.78 -23.26
N SER A 399 3.47 -17.94 -23.21
CA SER A 399 4.22 -18.76 -24.17
C SER A 399 4.09 -20.25 -23.90
N LYS A 400 3.62 -20.62 -22.69
CA LYS A 400 3.34 -22.00 -22.26
C LYS A 400 2.00 -22.03 -21.53
N ALA A 401 1.29 -23.15 -21.58
CA ALA A 401 0.07 -23.31 -20.79
C ALA A 401 0.37 -23.14 -19.30
N VAL A 402 -0.50 -22.43 -18.60
CA VAL A 402 -0.38 -22.22 -17.15
C VAL A 402 -0.52 -23.56 -16.43
N GLU A 403 0.48 -23.96 -15.65
CA GLU A 403 0.50 -25.26 -14.98
C GLU A 403 -0.46 -25.34 -13.79
N LYS A 404 -0.65 -24.21 -13.07
CA LYS A 404 -1.46 -24.09 -11.87
C LYS A 404 -2.48 -22.98 -12.04
N THR A 405 -3.56 -23.04 -11.26
CA THR A 405 -4.52 -21.92 -11.20
C THR A 405 -3.83 -20.67 -10.64
N LEU A 406 -3.85 -19.59 -11.40
CA LEU A 406 -3.30 -18.30 -11.02
C LEU A 406 -4.38 -17.31 -10.61
N SER A 407 -3.98 -16.33 -9.81
CA SER A 407 -4.73 -15.11 -9.58
C SER A 407 -4.02 -13.96 -10.29
N VAL A 408 -4.77 -13.20 -11.08
CA VAL A 408 -4.34 -11.90 -11.60
C VAL A 408 -4.74 -10.87 -10.59
N LEU A 409 -3.78 -10.16 -10.04
CA LEU A 409 -4.00 -9.01 -9.15
C LEU A 409 -3.81 -7.74 -9.95
N ILE A 410 -4.82 -6.88 -9.92
CA ILE A 410 -4.82 -5.57 -10.57
C ILE A 410 -4.93 -4.50 -9.48
N TYR A 411 -3.88 -3.72 -9.31
CA TYR A 411 -3.83 -2.55 -8.44
C TYR A 411 -4.05 -1.32 -9.31
N ALA A 412 -4.99 -0.46 -8.94
CA ALA A 412 -5.33 0.75 -9.70
C ALA A 412 -5.46 1.95 -8.78
N GLU A 413 -4.85 3.07 -9.19
CA GLU A 413 -4.92 4.37 -8.53
C GLU A 413 -5.84 5.31 -9.29
N PHE A 414 -6.75 5.96 -8.56
CA PHE A 414 -7.68 6.96 -9.09
C PHE A 414 -7.50 8.28 -8.36
N GLU A 415 -7.38 9.37 -9.07
CA GLU A 415 -7.49 10.70 -8.49
C GLU A 415 -8.92 10.91 -8.00
N ASN A 416 -9.07 11.31 -6.73
CA ASN A 416 -10.36 11.55 -6.13
C ASN A 416 -10.29 12.66 -5.07
N VAL A 417 -11.47 13.16 -4.65
CA VAL A 417 -11.58 14.17 -3.61
C VAL A 417 -12.64 13.75 -2.60
N ILE A 418 -12.27 13.68 -1.33
CA ILE A 418 -13.23 13.61 -0.24
C ILE A 418 -13.60 15.03 0.16
N GLU A 419 -14.89 15.33 0.22
CA GLU A 419 -15.39 16.64 0.66
C GLU A 419 -16.11 16.52 1.99
N ILE A 420 -15.87 17.50 2.88
CA ILE A 420 -16.53 17.59 4.18
C ILE A 420 -17.32 18.89 4.25
N SER A 421 -18.63 18.77 4.45
CA SER A 421 -19.53 19.92 4.56
C SER A 421 -19.43 20.62 5.94
N LYS A 422 -20.08 21.78 6.09
CA LYS A 422 -20.21 22.50 7.37
C LYS A 422 -20.82 21.63 8.49
N SER A 423 -21.79 20.78 8.14
CA SER A 423 -22.43 19.82 9.05
C SER A 423 -21.62 18.55 9.29
N ARG A 424 -20.38 18.49 8.77
CA ARG A 424 -19.48 17.34 8.86
C ARG A 424 -19.98 16.09 8.08
N HIS A 425 -20.92 16.26 7.15
CA HIS A 425 -21.28 15.21 6.23
C HIS A 425 -20.17 14.99 5.20
N MET A 426 -19.85 13.71 4.96
CA MET A 426 -18.88 13.29 3.94
C MET A 426 -19.56 13.21 2.59
N LEU A 427 -19.01 13.88 1.60
CA LEU A 427 -19.39 13.75 0.19
C LEU A 427 -18.22 13.06 -0.51
N CYS A 428 -18.45 11.86 -0.98
CA CYS A 428 -17.47 11.09 -1.73
C CYS A 428 -18.21 10.55 -2.96
N ASP A 429 -17.71 10.87 -4.11
CA ASP A 429 -18.22 10.32 -5.38
C ASP A 429 -17.35 9.13 -5.77
N PHE A 430 -17.59 8.00 -5.09
CA PHE A 430 -16.92 6.75 -5.40
C PHE A 430 -17.88 5.90 -6.22
N PRO A 431 -17.62 5.63 -7.49
CA PRO A 431 -18.33 4.58 -8.19
C PRO A 431 -18.08 3.25 -7.48
N ASN A 432 -19.16 2.55 -7.17
CA ASN A 432 -19.13 1.23 -6.51
C ASN A 432 -18.54 0.16 -7.43
#